data_9e3f202065a23a160a538c771b2856bc
#
_entry.id   9e3f202065a23a160a538c771b2856bc
#
_cell.length_a   1.000
_cell.length_b   1.000
_cell.length_c   1.000
_cell.angle_alpha   90.00
_cell.angle_beta   90.00
_cell.angle_gamma   90.00
#
_symmetry.space_group_name_H-M   'P 1'
#
loop_
_entity.id
_entity.type
_entity.pdbx_description
1 polymer ?
#
loop_
_entity_poly.entity_id
_entity_poly.type
_entity_poly.pdbx_seq_one_letter_code
_entity_poly.pdbx_strand_id
1 'polypeptide(L)'
;MRSIRTRLLISHSLPLLIIILLSGFALDYVVETRILLPGFADELTAEAKLLAELTALQPDIWDEAQKAQSYLLQLEPILTPNVSLFDLQGNFLGSTDFSLKFSEPLSIIHEKFNSEDILIQTAYSRHLDASVVDVYTPVRDTSGSGSLMGVIQMTYHLEDVYGQFQALRRVIIGILTVGV
;
A
#
# COMPACT_ATOMS: atom_id res chain seq x y z
N MET A 1 54.01 -6.59 20.49
CA MET A 1 53.36 -6.71 21.80
C MET A 1 52.19 -5.70 21.84
N ARG A 2 50.94 -6.15 21.83
CA ARG A 2 49.77 -5.24 21.93
C ARG A 2 49.71 -4.73 23.38
N SER A 3 49.71 -3.39 23.55
CA SER A 3 49.64 -2.73 24.84
C SER A 3 48.40 -3.19 25.64
N ILE A 4 48.53 -3.35 26.93
CA ILE A 4 47.42 -3.69 27.86
C ILE A 4 46.24 -2.73 27.66
N ARG A 5 46.51 -1.46 27.36
CA ARG A 5 45.49 -0.45 27.03
C ARG A 5 44.66 -0.82 25.81
N THR A 6 45.27 -1.35 24.74
CA THR A 6 44.56 -1.77 23.52
C THR A 6 43.67 -2.98 23.78
N ARG A 7 44.08 -3.92 24.63
CA ARG A 7 43.25 -5.06 25.03
C ARG A 7 42.02 -4.64 25.84
N LEU A 8 42.22 -3.71 26.78
CA LEU A 8 41.12 -3.17 27.61
C LEU A 8 40.12 -2.37 26.80
N LEU A 9 40.59 -1.53 25.86
CA LEU A 9 39.75 -0.79 24.93
C LEU A 9 38.91 -1.74 24.04
N ILE A 10 39.55 -2.73 23.42
CA ILE A 10 38.82 -3.69 22.54
C ILE A 10 37.83 -4.52 23.37
N SER A 11 38.17 -4.95 24.58
CA SER A 11 37.32 -5.76 25.46
C SER A 11 36.04 -5.06 25.87
N HIS A 12 36.03 -3.73 25.97
CA HIS A 12 34.84 -2.96 26.37
C HIS A 12 34.13 -2.30 25.20
N SER A 13 34.87 -1.81 24.21
CA SER A 13 34.28 -1.14 23.05
C SER A 13 33.59 -2.11 22.09
N LEU A 14 34.12 -3.33 21.91
CA LEU A 14 33.55 -4.33 21.00
C LEU A 14 32.15 -4.81 21.43
N PRO A 15 31.90 -5.22 22.68
CA PRO A 15 30.56 -5.58 23.14
C PRO A 15 29.58 -4.41 23.04
N LEU A 16 30.01 -3.20 23.37
CA LEU A 16 29.18 -2.01 23.31
C LEU A 16 28.76 -1.68 21.88
N LEU A 17 29.67 -1.78 20.94
CA LEU A 17 29.40 -1.61 19.52
C LEU A 17 28.42 -2.67 18.98
N ILE A 18 28.56 -3.94 19.41
CA ILE A 18 27.63 -5.01 19.04
C ILE A 18 26.24 -4.72 19.60
N ILE A 19 26.13 -4.29 20.85
CA ILE A 19 24.83 -3.96 21.46
C ILE A 19 24.16 -2.79 20.73
N ILE A 20 24.90 -1.76 20.38
CA ILE A 20 24.37 -0.60 19.63
C ILE A 20 23.85 -1.05 18.26
N LEU A 21 24.60 -1.88 17.52
CA LEU A 21 24.17 -2.40 16.23
C LEU A 21 22.92 -3.27 16.37
N LEU A 22 22.89 -4.20 17.32
CA LEU A 22 21.72 -5.07 17.56
C LEU A 22 20.49 -4.25 17.97
N SER A 23 20.68 -3.24 18.83
CA SER A 23 19.59 -2.35 19.23
C SER A 23 19.06 -1.53 18.05
N GLY A 24 19.95 -1.08 17.16
CA GLY A 24 19.56 -0.37 15.93
C GLY A 24 18.72 -1.26 15.02
N PHE A 25 19.15 -2.49 14.76
CA PHE A 25 18.37 -3.45 13.94
C PHE A 25 17.05 -3.83 14.59
N ALA A 26 17.04 -4.05 15.92
CA ALA A 26 15.80 -4.36 16.65
C ALA A 26 14.80 -3.20 16.58
N LEU A 27 15.29 -1.96 16.72
CA LEU A 27 14.45 -0.77 16.62
C LEU A 27 13.88 -0.60 15.21
N ASP A 28 14.72 -0.73 14.17
CA ASP A 28 14.33 -0.68 12.77
C ASP A 28 13.22 -1.70 12.47
N TYR A 29 13.41 -2.95 12.90
CA TYR A 29 12.43 -4.02 12.76
C TYR A 29 11.10 -3.72 13.47
N VAL A 30 11.15 -3.22 14.71
CA VAL A 30 9.93 -2.90 15.49
C VAL A 30 9.19 -1.72 14.87
N VAL A 31 9.91 -0.68 14.47
CA VAL A 31 9.29 0.48 13.79
C VAL A 31 8.63 0.06 12.49
N GLU A 32 9.31 -0.72 11.65
CA GLU A 32 8.76 -1.21 10.39
C GLU A 32 7.50 -2.05 10.62
N THR A 33 7.59 -3.09 11.46
CA THR A 33 6.52 -4.10 11.59
C THR A 33 5.36 -3.69 12.48
N ARG A 34 5.58 -2.81 13.46
CA ARG A 34 4.57 -2.47 14.47
C ARG A 34 3.95 -1.08 14.30
N ILE A 35 4.64 -0.19 13.63
CA ILE A 35 4.17 1.20 13.52
C ILE A 35 3.84 1.54 12.06
N LEU A 36 4.78 1.27 11.15
CA LEU A 36 4.66 1.75 9.78
C LEU A 36 3.67 0.92 8.96
N LEU A 37 3.81 -0.40 8.94
CA LEU A 37 2.93 -1.27 8.15
C LEU A 37 1.45 -1.17 8.58
N PRO A 38 1.10 -1.23 9.89
CA PRO A 38 -0.29 -1.03 10.29
C PRO A 38 -0.83 0.35 9.98
N GLY A 39 -0.06 1.41 10.27
CA GLY A 39 -0.48 2.78 9.99
C GLY A 39 -0.74 3.03 8.51
N PHE A 40 0.11 2.46 7.65
CA PHE A 40 -0.07 2.53 6.20
C PHE A 40 -1.31 1.76 5.73
N ALA A 41 -1.56 0.56 6.25
CA ALA A 41 -2.76 -0.22 5.92
C ALA A 41 -4.04 0.51 6.33
N ASP A 42 -4.04 1.19 7.48
CA ASP A 42 -5.17 2.00 7.94
C ASP A 42 -5.41 3.21 7.01
N GLU A 43 -4.35 3.89 6.56
CA GLU A 43 -4.42 5.00 5.62
C GLU A 43 -4.99 4.56 4.28
N LEU A 44 -4.45 3.47 3.69
CA LEU A 44 -4.96 2.89 2.44
C LEU A 44 -6.42 2.48 2.56
N THR A 45 -6.80 1.90 3.70
CA THR A 45 -8.18 1.49 3.96
C THR A 45 -9.11 2.69 4.00
N ALA A 46 -8.70 3.79 4.63
CA ALA A 46 -9.51 5.01 4.71
C ALA A 46 -9.69 5.67 3.33
N GLU A 47 -8.62 5.75 2.55
CA GLU A 47 -8.65 6.29 1.19
C GLU A 47 -9.54 5.44 0.26
N ALA A 48 -9.41 4.12 0.34
CA ALA A 48 -10.22 3.18 -0.43
C ALA A 48 -11.71 3.26 -0.08
N LYS A 49 -12.05 3.39 1.20
CA LYS A 49 -13.44 3.62 1.65
C LYS A 49 -14.01 4.91 1.10
N LEU A 50 -13.26 6.00 1.21
CA LEU A 50 -13.69 7.29 0.70
C LEU A 50 -13.98 7.24 -0.81
N LEU A 51 -13.09 6.60 -1.57
CA LEU A 51 -13.28 6.43 -3.01
C LEU A 51 -14.49 5.55 -3.31
N ALA A 52 -14.72 4.47 -2.54
CA ALA A 52 -15.89 3.62 -2.68
C ALA A 52 -17.19 4.39 -2.41
N GLU A 53 -17.23 5.22 -1.37
CA GLU A 53 -18.39 6.07 -1.08
C GLU A 53 -18.66 7.09 -2.20
N LEU A 54 -17.61 7.73 -2.73
CA LEU A 54 -17.73 8.69 -3.83
C LEU A 54 -18.26 8.02 -5.12
N THR A 55 -17.75 6.84 -5.44
CA THR A 55 -18.19 6.09 -6.64
C THR A 55 -19.57 5.49 -6.48
N ALA A 56 -19.99 5.14 -5.25
CA ALA A 56 -21.35 4.67 -4.96
C ALA A 56 -22.42 5.72 -5.23
N LEU A 57 -22.08 7.01 -5.16
CA LEU A 57 -22.98 8.11 -5.50
C LEU A 57 -23.26 8.26 -7.01
N GLN A 58 -22.53 7.53 -7.85
CA GLN A 58 -22.63 7.58 -9.31
C GLN A 58 -22.91 6.19 -9.89
N PRO A 59 -24.11 5.65 -9.76
CA PRO A 59 -24.44 4.30 -10.20
C PRO A 59 -24.20 4.08 -11.69
N ASP A 60 -24.35 5.11 -12.52
CA ASP A 60 -24.19 5.03 -13.98
C ASP A 60 -22.79 4.62 -14.45
N ILE A 61 -21.76 4.78 -13.61
CA ILE A 61 -20.38 4.40 -13.98
C ILE A 61 -20.17 2.88 -13.95
N TRP A 62 -21.04 2.14 -13.26
CA TRP A 62 -20.95 0.69 -13.13
C TRP A 62 -21.59 -0.06 -14.28
N ASP A 63 -22.45 0.61 -15.07
CA ASP A 63 -23.17 0.02 -16.19
C ASP A 63 -22.43 0.18 -17.52
N GLU A 64 -21.57 1.23 -17.66
CA GLU A 64 -20.92 1.57 -18.91
C GLU A 64 -19.43 1.87 -18.73
N ALA A 65 -18.56 1.08 -19.37
CA ALA A 65 -17.10 1.25 -19.30
C ALA A 65 -16.63 2.66 -19.76
N GLN A 66 -17.33 3.28 -20.72
CA GLN A 66 -16.98 4.63 -21.19
C GLN A 66 -17.24 5.69 -20.12
N LYS A 67 -18.31 5.56 -19.34
CA LYS A 67 -18.61 6.46 -18.22
C LYS A 67 -17.62 6.27 -17.09
N ALA A 68 -17.33 5.00 -16.75
CA ALA A 68 -16.31 4.64 -15.76
C ALA A 68 -14.95 5.27 -16.09
N GLN A 69 -14.50 5.12 -17.34
CA GLN A 69 -13.23 5.68 -17.79
C GLN A 69 -13.23 7.22 -17.74
N SER A 70 -14.33 7.85 -18.16
CA SER A 70 -14.45 9.31 -18.13
C SER A 70 -14.44 9.87 -16.70
N TYR A 71 -15.04 9.16 -15.78
CA TYR A 71 -15.03 9.49 -14.36
C TYR A 71 -13.65 9.38 -13.75
N LEU A 72 -12.94 8.28 -14.01
CA LEU A 72 -11.57 8.07 -13.52
C LEU A 72 -10.60 9.14 -14.03
N LEU A 73 -10.72 9.56 -15.29
CA LEU A 73 -9.91 10.63 -15.85
C LEU A 73 -10.12 11.99 -15.15
N GLN A 74 -11.30 12.24 -14.60
CA GLN A 74 -11.54 13.45 -13.81
C GLN A 74 -10.90 13.38 -12.43
N LEU A 75 -10.75 12.17 -11.89
CA LEU A 75 -10.14 11.95 -10.59
C LEU A 75 -8.62 11.79 -10.64
N GLU A 76 -8.06 11.38 -11.78
CA GLU A 76 -6.62 11.12 -11.96
C GLU A 76 -5.72 12.23 -11.37
N PRO A 77 -5.99 13.55 -11.56
CA PRO A 77 -5.12 14.60 -11.02
C PRO A 77 -5.08 14.70 -9.49
N ILE A 78 -6.04 14.07 -8.79
CA ILE A 78 -6.19 14.12 -7.33
C ILE A 78 -5.84 12.79 -6.67
N LEU A 79 -5.77 11.71 -7.44
CA LEU A 79 -5.46 10.38 -6.92
C LEU A 79 -3.96 10.12 -6.97
N THR A 80 -3.40 9.66 -5.87
CA THR A 80 -2.00 9.22 -5.83
C THR A 80 -1.85 7.79 -6.38
N PRO A 81 -2.74 6.82 -6.06
CA PRO A 81 -2.66 5.46 -6.57
C PRO A 81 -3.25 5.33 -7.97
N ASN A 82 -2.83 4.28 -8.67
CA ASN A 82 -3.56 3.82 -9.85
C ASN A 82 -4.87 3.16 -9.43
N VAL A 83 -5.98 3.62 -10.00
CA VAL A 83 -7.31 3.11 -9.68
C VAL A 83 -7.91 2.39 -10.89
N SER A 84 -8.44 1.20 -10.64
CA SER A 84 -9.17 0.41 -11.63
C SER A 84 -10.56 0.03 -11.11
N LEU A 85 -11.56 0.06 -11.98
CA LEU A 85 -12.94 -0.33 -11.68
C LEU A 85 -13.28 -1.64 -12.36
N PHE A 86 -13.97 -2.51 -11.62
CA PHE A 86 -14.45 -3.80 -12.11
C PHE A 86 -15.93 -3.96 -11.78
N ASP A 87 -16.69 -4.53 -12.73
CA ASP A 87 -18.10 -4.86 -12.51
C ASP A 87 -18.27 -6.07 -11.56
N LEU A 88 -19.53 -6.45 -11.32
CA LEU A 88 -19.87 -7.62 -10.50
C LEU A 88 -19.34 -8.94 -11.03
N GLN A 89 -19.10 -9.04 -12.33
CA GLN A 89 -18.57 -10.21 -13.01
C GLN A 89 -17.05 -10.23 -13.05
N GLY A 90 -16.42 -9.15 -12.55
CA GLY A 90 -14.97 -8.98 -12.59
C GLY A 90 -14.44 -8.44 -13.91
N ASN A 91 -15.33 -7.97 -14.79
CA ASN A 91 -14.89 -7.35 -16.03
C ASN A 91 -14.35 -5.96 -15.75
N PHE A 92 -13.29 -5.63 -16.45
CA PHE A 92 -12.64 -4.32 -16.35
C PHE A 92 -13.52 -3.23 -16.98
N LEU A 93 -13.83 -2.17 -16.21
CA LEU A 93 -14.60 -1.01 -16.67
C LEU A 93 -13.72 0.17 -17.05
N GLY A 94 -12.64 0.41 -16.33
CA GLY A 94 -11.73 1.51 -16.60
C GLY A 94 -10.57 1.60 -15.61
N SER A 95 -9.54 2.39 -15.95
CA SER A 95 -8.39 2.65 -15.07
C SER A 95 -7.83 4.05 -15.30
N THR A 96 -7.23 4.62 -14.25
CA THR A 96 -6.36 5.81 -14.38
C THR A 96 -5.07 5.48 -15.12
N ASP A 97 -4.58 4.23 -15.01
CA ASP A 97 -3.45 3.75 -15.82
C ASP A 97 -3.93 3.13 -17.13
N PHE A 98 -3.74 3.83 -18.24
CA PHE A 98 -4.14 3.39 -19.58
C PHE A 98 -3.43 2.12 -20.05
N SER A 99 -2.31 1.77 -19.47
CA SER A 99 -1.55 0.57 -19.81
C SER A 99 -2.24 -0.70 -19.32
N LEU A 100 -3.14 -0.60 -18.32
CA LEU A 100 -3.86 -1.72 -17.71
C LEU A 100 -5.13 -2.17 -18.48
N LYS A 101 -5.42 -1.62 -19.65
CA LYS A 101 -6.62 -1.93 -20.46
C LYS A 101 -6.89 -3.42 -20.75
N PHE A 102 -5.93 -4.29 -20.48
CA PHE A 102 -5.99 -5.73 -20.73
C PHE A 102 -5.80 -6.57 -19.47
N SER A 103 -6.10 -6.01 -18.30
CA SER A 103 -6.08 -6.80 -17.06
C SER A 103 -7.02 -7.99 -17.19
N GLU A 104 -6.54 -9.18 -16.81
CA GLU A 104 -7.35 -10.37 -16.73
C GLU A 104 -8.55 -10.12 -15.80
N PRO A 105 -9.73 -10.68 -16.09
CA PRO A 105 -10.91 -10.55 -15.24
C PRO A 105 -10.57 -10.94 -13.81
N LEU A 106 -11.00 -10.15 -12.87
CA LEU A 106 -10.75 -10.41 -11.44
C LEU A 106 -11.58 -11.63 -11.00
N SER A 107 -11.02 -12.82 -11.11
CA SER A 107 -11.68 -14.08 -10.72
C SER A 107 -12.02 -14.16 -9.22
N ILE A 108 -11.52 -13.21 -8.44
CA ILE A 108 -11.58 -13.18 -6.96
C ILE A 108 -12.92 -12.61 -6.44
N ILE A 109 -13.70 -11.91 -7.29
CA ILE A 109 -14.85 -11.10 -6.84
C ILE A 109 -15.93 -11.92 -6.17
N HIS A 110 -16.28 -13.07 -6.71
CA HIS A 110 -17.42 -13.84 -6.21
C HIS A 110 -17.16 -14.57 -4.89
N GLU A 111 -15.92 -14.93 -4.60
CA GLU A 111 -15.62 -15.79 -3.45
C GLU A 111 -15.29 -15.01 -2.18
N LYS A 112 -14.70 -13.82 -2.31
CA LYS A 112 -14.16 -13.05 -1.17
C LYS A 112 -14.99 -11.83 -0.76
N PHE A 113 -15.77 -11.23 -1.66
CA PHE A 113 -16.48 -9.97 -1.37
C PHE A 113 -17.94 -10.14 -0.91
N ASN A 114 -18.35 -11.35 -0.51
CA ASN A 114 -19.60 -11.55 0.23
C ASN A 114 -19.54 -10.96 1.67
N SER A 115 -18.35 -10.73 2.20
CA SER A 115 -18.10 -9.99 3.43
C SER A 115 -17.78 -8.52 3.11
N GLU A 116 -18.08 -7.61 4.04
CA GLU A 116 -17.84 -6.15 3.90
C GLU A 116 -16.34 -5.77 3.93
N ASP A 117 -15.44 -6.73 3.80
CA ASP A 117 -14.03 -6.55 4.10
C ASP A 117 -13.24 -6.03 2.89
N ILE A 118 -12.45 -5.00 3.14
CA ILE A 118 -11.41 -4.53 2.24
C ILE A 118 -10.29 -5.56 2.23
N LEU A 119 -9.85 -5.96 1.04
CA LEU A 119 -8.74 -6.88 0.86
C LEU A 119 -7.48 -6.10 0.49
N ILE A 120 -6.43 -6.24 1.28
CA ILE A 120 -5.10 -5.70 0.98
C ILE A 120 -4.18 -6.86 0.61
N GLN A 121 -3.55 -6.78 -0.54
CA GLN A 121 -2.66 -7.81 -1.06
C GLN A 121 -1.38 -7.19 -1.59
N THR A 122 -0.23 -7.75 -1.23
CA THR A 122 1.05 -7.39 -1.83
C THR A 122 1.34 -8.39 -2.96
N ALA A 123 1.64 -7.88 -4.14
CA ALA A 123 1.94 -8.68 -5.32
C ALA A 123 3.09 -8.07 -6.13
N TYR A 124 3.71 -8.88 -6.98
CA TYR A 124 4.61 -8.37 -8.00
C TYR A 124 3.84 -8.16 -9.30
N SER A 125 3.73 -6.90 -9.71
CA SER A 125 3.10 -6.55 -10.98
C SER A 125 4.11 -6.71 -12.12
N ARG A 126 3.88 -7.70 -12.99
CA ARG A 126 4.71 -7.88 -14.20
C ARG A 126 4.58 -6.72 -15.17
N HIS A 127 3.45 -6.03 -15.15
CA HIS A 127 3.16 -4.91 -16.02
C HIS A 127 3.96 -3.67 -15.62
N LEU A 128 4.02 -3.39 -14.33
CA LEU A 128 4.75 -2.25 -13.76
C LEU A 128 6.21 -2.60 -13.46
N ASP A 129 6.61 -3.88 -13.64
CA ASP A 129 7.93 -4.41 -13.27
C ASP A 129 8.34 -4.02 -11.83
N ALA A 130 7.36 -3.98 -10.93
CA ALA A 130 7.52 -3.50 -9.55
C ALA A 130 6.67 -4.31 -8.57
N SER A 131 7.09 -4.32 -7.31
CA SER A 131 6.24 -4.76 -6.21
C SER A 131 5.19 -3.71 -5.92
N VAL A 132 3.94 -4.14 -5.80
CA VAL A 132 2.78 -3.27 -5.58
C VAL A 132 1.97 -3.74 -4.38
N VAL A 133 1.22 -2.82 -3.81
CA VAL A 133 0.16 -3.12 -2.85
C VAL A 133 -1.16 -2.83 -3.53
N ASP A 134 -1.96 -3.87 -3.70
CA ASP A 134 -3.32 -3.78 -4.24
C ASP A 134 -4.33 -3.76 -3.08
N VAL A 135 -5.19 -2.76 -3.10
CA VAL A 135 -6.31 -2.63 -2.17
C VAL A 135 -7.60 -2.81 -2.95
N TYR A 136 -8.34 -3.85 -2.64
CA TYR A 136 -9.63 -4.13 -3.26
C TYR A 136 -10.75 -3.73 -2.32
N THR A 137 -11.66 -2.89 -2.78
CA THR A 137 -12.77 -2.37 -1.98
C THR A 137 -14.09 -2.62 -2.70
N PRO A 138 -15.03 -3.35 -2.07
CA PRO A 138 -16.35 -3.52 -2.63
C PRO A 138 -17.14 -2.22 -2.55
N VAL A 139 -17.80 -1.85 -3.64
CA VAL A 139 -18.69 -0.69 -3.70
C VAL A 139 -20.13 -1.15 -3.60
N ARG A 140 -20.86 -0.59 -2.65
CA ARG A 140 -22.26 -0.94 -2.37
C ARG A 140 -23.19 0.23 -2.63
N ASP A 141 -24.38 -0.11 -3.09
CA ASP A 141 -25.44 0.86 -3.31
C ASP A 141 -25.83 1.55 -1.99
N THR A 142 -25.81 2.87 -2.00
CA THR A 142 -26.17 3.73 -0.87
C THR A 142 -27.69 3.99 -0.79
N SER A 143 -28.47 3.58 -1.80
CA SER A 143 -29.93 3.80 -1.86
C SER A 143 -30.74 2.94 -0.90
N GLY A 144 -30.08 2.12 -0.06
CA GLY A 144 -30.70 1.34 1.01
C GLY A 144 -30.75 -0.17 0.74
N SER A 145 -30.40 -0.64 -0.46
CA SER A 145 -30.36 -2.07 -0.76
C SER A 145 -29.07 -2.74 -0.23
N GLY A 146 -27.99 -1.96 -0.08
CA GLY A 146 -26.67 -2.47 0.28
C GLY A 146 -26.09 -3.46 -0.74
N SER A 147 -26.73 -3.57 -1.92
CA SER A 147 -26.28 -4.49 -2.97
C SER A 147 -24.90 -4.10 -3.50
N LEU A 148 -24.06 -5.09 -3.78
CA LEU A 148 -22.77 -4.87 -4.40
C LEU A 148 -22.98 -4.31 -5.81
N MET A 149 -22.26 -3.27 -6.17
CA MET A 149 -22.28 -2.63 -7.50
C MET A 149 -21.04 -3.01 -8.32
N GLY A 150 -19.91 -3.15 -7.66
CA GLY A 150 -18.64 -3.50 -8.28
C GLY A 150 -17.51 -3.46 -7.27
N VAL A 151 -16.27 -3.49 -7.78
CA VAL A 151 -15.05 -3.47 -6.98
C VAL A 151 -14.09 -2.42 -7.52
N ILE A 152 -13.51 -1.67 -6.60
CA ILE A 152 -12.39 -0.77 -6.86
C ILE A 152 -11.10 -1.49 -6.49
N GLN A 153 -10.12 -1.48 -7.39
CA GLN A 153 -8.74 -1.82 -7.11
C GLN A 153 -7.92 -0.53 -7.09
N MET A 154 -7.21 -0.30 -6.01
CA MET A 154 -6.22 0.76 -5.88
C MET A 154 -4.84 0.13 -5.81
N THR A 155 -3.95 0.50 -6.72
CA THR A 155 -2.60 -0.06 -6.84
C THR A 155 -1.58 1.00 -6.46
N TYR A 156 -0.78 0.70 -5.44
CA TYR A 156 0.30 1.56 -4.94
C TYR A 156 1.65 0.93 -5.27
N HIS A 157 2.59 1.73 -5.75
CA HIS A 157 3.96 1.30 -5.90
C HIS A 157 4.64 1.15 -4.53
N LEU A 158 5.16 -0.02 -4.25
CA LEU A 158 5.81 -0.29 -2.96
C LEU A 158 7.06 0.57 -2.75
N GLU A 159 7.73 0.96 -3.84
CA GLU A 159 8.90 1.84 -3.81
C GLU A 159 8.55 3.25 -3.30
N ASP A 160 7.38 3.78 -3.66
CA ASP A 160 6.91 5.09 -3.20
C ASP A 160 6.62 5.06 -1.69
N VAL A 161 6.03 3.95 -1.24
CA VAL A 161 5.78 3.67 0.16
C VAL A 161 7.10 3.58 0.93
N TYR A 162 8.04 2.76 0.46
CA TYR A 162 9.36 2.62 1.11
C TYR A 162 10.22 3.87 0.98
N GLY A 163 10.04 4.70 -0.04
CA GLY A 163 10.77 5.95 -0.22
C GLY A 163 10.58 6.92 0.93
N GLN A 164 9.37 7.06 1.43
CA GLN A 164 9.06 7.86 2.62
C GLN A 164 9.73 7.28 3.88
N PHE A 165 9.78 5.96 4.00
CA PHE A 165 10.42 5.27 5.13
C PHE A 165 11.94 5.34 5.09
N GLN A 166 12.57 5.32 3.92
CA GLN A 166 14.02 5.49 3.80
C GLN A 166 14.51 6.85 4.29
N ALA A 167 13.70 7.89 4.14
CA ALA A 167 14.01 9.21 4.69
C ALA A 167 14.02 9.18 6.22
N LEU A 168 13.02 8.57 6.85
CA LEU A 168 12.93 8.40 8.29
C LEU A 168 14.09 7.52 8.83
N ARG A 169 14.39 6.42 8.16
CA ARG A 169 15.50 5.53 8.51
C ARG A 169 16.84 6.23 8.46
N ARG A 170 17.09 7.08 7.46
CA ARG A 170 18.32 7.90 7.40
C ARG A 170 18.44 8.86 8.58
N VAL A 171 17.33 9.46 9.03
CA VAL A 171 17.30 10.33 10.20
C VAL A 171 17.63 9.54 11.48
N ILE A 172 17.02 8.36 11.67
CA ILE A 172 17.28 7.50 12.82
C ILE A 172 18.74 7.06 12.88
N ILE A 173 19.29 6.59 11.75
CA ILE A 173 20.70 6.19 11.65
C ILE A 173 21.62 7.41 11.91
N GLY A 174 21.27 8.58 11.40
CA GLY A 174 22.00 9.82 11.64
C GLY A 174 22.07 10.20 13.12
N ILE A 175 20.95 10.09 13.84
CA ILE A 175 20.89 10.35 15.28
C ILE A 175 21.75 9.34 16.07
N LEU A 176 21.67 8.05 15.70
CA LEU A 176 22.47 7.01 16.35
C LEU A 176 23.98 7.19 16.12
N THR A 177 24.39 7.66 14.94
CA THR A 177 25.82 7.87 14.62
C THR A 177 26.41 9.12 15.26
N VAL A 178 25.61 10.15 15.52
CA VAL A 178 26.06 11.40 16.18
C VAL A 178 26.07 11.24 17.71
N GLY A 179 25.28 10.32 18.26
CA GLY A 179 25.19 10.06 19.71
C GLY A 179 26.27 9.10 20.26
N VAL A 180 27.17 8.60 19.43
CA VAL A 180 28.32 7.75 19.80
C VAL A 180 29.63 8.53 19.67
#